data_f5d97c25272b259fbdec29691ebf8f80
#
_entry.id   f5d97c25272b259fbdec29691ebf8f80
#
_cell.length_a   1.000
_cell.length_b   1.000
_cell.length_c   1.000
_cell.angle_alpha   90.00
_cell.angle_beta   90.00
_cell.angle_gamma   90.00
#
_symmetry.space_group_name_H-M   'P 1'
#
loop_
_entity.id
_entity.type
_entity.pdbx_description
1 polymer ?
#
loop_
_entity_poly.entity_id
_entity_poly.type
_entity_poly.pdbx_seq_one_letter_code
_entity_poly.pdbx_strand_id
1 'polypeptide(L)'
;MLRLDIEKDTLQDILSKLPRDLRKSQCADAIKAHVATEQIEVGMEFCPIDVVDADGNQFDWDEQRNKNILLIYGGLGCMGRFGRRELAALREEYAEDSLAIVVYYSVSTLEELKEFRNQYSDDYIFISELQSDYSPFKIKYGVQSTPTCFVIDRSGTVVLKTVGFDAEQVEGQIDK
;
A
#
# COMPACT_ATOMS: atom_id res chain seq x y z
N MET A 1 -15.67 5.05 1.91
CA MET A 1 -14.97 5.32 0.65
C MET A 1 -14.93 6.79 0.25
N LEU A 2 -15.83 7.65 0.74
CA LEU A 2 -15.87 9.10 0.44
C LEU A 2 -15.04 9.99 1.39
N ARG A 3 -14.36 9.41 2.38
CA ARG A 3 -13.69 10.17 3.44
C ARG A 3 -12.53 11.06 2.98
N LEU A 4 -11.90 10.72 1.86
CA LEU A 4 -10.78 11.51 1.33
C LEU A 4 -11.24 12.70 0.47
N ASP A 5 -12.49 12.67 0.01
CA ASP A 5 -13.10 13.75 -0.74
C ASP A 5 -13.78 14.79 0.17
N ILE A 6 -13.77 14.54 1.48
CA ILE A 6 -14.41 15.41 2.47
C ILE A 6 -13.34 15.99 3.39
N GLU A 7 -13.33 17.30 3.55
CA GLU A 7 -12.44 18.02 4.45
C GLU A 7 -12.48 17.44 5.87
N LYS A 8 -11.32 17.31 6.50
CA LYS A 8 -11.17 16.71 7.85
C LYS A 8 -12.05 17.38 8.90
N ASP A 9 -12.20 18.70 8.83
CA ASP A 9 -13.07 19.46 9.75
C ASP A 9 -14.53 19.07 9.60
N THR A 10 -14.98 18.85 8.36
CA THR A 10 -16.35 18.36 8.09
C THR A 10 -16.54 16.96 8.62
N LEU A 11 -15.55 16.06 8.47
CA LEU A 11 -15.62 14.71 9.02
C LEU A 11 -15.66 14.75 10.56
N GLN A 12 -14.91 15.63 11.19
CA GLN A 12 -14.92 15.80 12.64
C GLN A 12 -16.27 16.33 13.15
N ASP A 13 -16.87 17.25 12.43
CA ASP A 13 -18.23 17.73 12.73
C ASP A 13 -19.28 16.61 12.61
N ILE A 14 -19.22 15.81 11.55
CA ILE A 14 -20.06 14.63 11.37
C ILE A 14 -19.89 13.66 12.56
N LEU A 15 -18.65 13.31 12.92
CA LEU A 15 -18.38 12.44 14.06
C LEU A 15 -18.98 12.95 15.37
N SER A 16 -18.92 14.27 15.59
CA SER A 16 -19.47 14.91 16.79
C SER A 16 -20.99 14.78 16.91
N LYS A 17 -21.68 14.70 15.78
CA LYS A 17 -23.14 14.61 15.68
C LYS A 17 -23.69 13.17 15.63
N LEU A 18 -22.81 12.17 15.49
CA LEU A 18 -23.24 10.76 15.48
C LEU A 18 -23.87 10.36 16.82
N PRO A 19 -24.92 9.51 16.80
CA PRO A 19 -25.44 8.81 17.99
C PRO A 19 -24.32 8.01 18.69
N ARG A 20 -24.47 7.80 20.01
CA ARG A 20 -23.43 7.15 20.84
C ARG A 20 -23.06 5.74 20.40
N ASP A 21 -24.02 4.97 19.93
CA ASP A 21 -23.84 3.62 19.40
C ASP A 21 -23.02 3.63 18.11
N LEU A 22 -23.31 4.55 17.19
CA LEU A 22 -22.59 4.68 15.92
C LEU A 22 -21.17 5.22 16.09
N ARG A 23 -20.89 6.00 17.16
CA ARG A 23 -19.50 6.47 17.45
C ARG A 23 -18.54 5.35 17.82
N LYS A 24 -19.03 4.16 18.16
CA LYS A 24 -18.25 2.96 18.49
C LYS A 24 -18.15 1.98 17.32
N SER A 25 -18.67 2.33 16.16
CA SER A 25 -18.57 1.49 14.96
C SER A 25 -17.16 1.57 14.36
N GLN A 26 -16.76 0.49 13.69
CA GLN A 26 -15.49 0.44 12.93
C GLN A 26 -15.38 1.58 11.90
N CYS A 27 -16.49 1.96 11.27
CA CYS A 27 -16.54 3.09 10.35
C CYS A 27 -16.18 4.41 11.05
N ALA A 28 -16.72 4.65 12.26
CA ALA A 28 -16.40 5.83 13.03
C ALA A 28 -14.93 5.84 13.48
N ASP A 29 -14.38 4.69 13.84
CA ASP A 29 -12.97 4.55 14.22
C ASP A 29 -12.05 4.80 13.02
N ALA A 30 -12.41 4.31 11.83
CA ALA A 30 -11.67 4.61 10.60
C ALA A 30 -11.69 6.10 10.25
N ILE A 31 -12.81 6.79 10.45
CA ILE A 31 -12.90 8.25 10.24
C ILE A 31 -12.05 9.00 11.27
N LYS A 32 -12.11 8.62 12.56
CA LYS A 32 -11.27 9.21 13.62
C LYS A 32 -9.78 9.06 13.28
N ALA A 33 -9.37 7.85 12.89
CA ALA A 33 -8.00 7.58 12.47
C ALA A 33 -7.59 8.46 11.28
N HIS A 34 -8.47 8.58 10.26
CA HIS A 34 -8.21 9.43 9.10
C HIS A 34 -8.05 10.92 9.48
N VAL A 35 -8.92 11.45 10.33
CA VAL A 35 -8.85 12.85 10.80
C VAL A 35 -7.56 13.10 11.58
N ALA A 36 -7.16 12.14 12.44
CA ALA A 36 -5.97 12.25 13.28
C ALA A 36 -4.65 11.99 12.54
N THR A 37 -4.67 11.37 11.35
CA THR A 37 -3.46 10.96 10.65
C THR A 37 -3.11 11.96 9.55
N GLU A 38 -1.88 12.43 9.52
CA GLU A 38 -1.30 13.07 8.35
C GLU A 38 -1.01 12.02 7.29
N GLN A 39 -1.53 12.24 6.08
CA GLN A 39 -1.35 11.28 5.00
C GLN A 39 0.02 11.45 4.36
N ILE A 40 0.61 10.32 3.99
CA ILE A 40 1.89 10.30 3.27
C ILE A 40 1.64 10.69 1.81
N GLU A 41 2.38 11.70 1.37
CA GLU A 41 2.37 12.22 0.01
C GLU A 41 3.77 12.14 -0.61
N VAL A 42 3.85 12.40 -1.91
CA VAL A 42 5.13 12.47 -2.64
C VAL A 42 6.03 13.54 -2.02
N GLY A 43 7.29 13.21 -1.80
CA GLY A 43 8.28 14.04 -1.13
C GLY A 43 8.40 13.80 0.38
N MET A 44 7.49 13.02 0.98
CA MET A 44 7.56 12.65 2.40
C MET A 44 8.37 11.37 2.61
N GLU A 45 8.92 11.23 3.81
CA GLU A 45 9.57 9.99 4.25
C GLU A 45 8.57 8.85 4.33
N PHE A 46 8.94 7.69 3.79
CA PHE A 46 8.17 6.46 3.95
C PHE A 46 8.14 6.05 5.41
N CYS A 47 6.96 5.79 5.92
CA CYS A 47 6.78 5.36 7.30
C CYS A 47 6.38 3.88 7.30
N PRO A 48 7.31 2.98 7.64
CA PRO A 48 7.05 1.56 7.74
C PRO A 48 5.84 1.22 8.59
N ILE A 49 5.19 0.14 8.26
CA ILE A 49 4.06 -0.42 9.00
C ILE A 49 4.38 -1.86 9.41
N ASP A 50 3.76 -2.30 10.49
CA ASP A 50 3.88 -3.68 10.95
C ASP A 50 3.08 -4.61 10.05
N VAL A 51 3.76 -5.42 9.25
CA VAL A 51 3.17 -6.38 8.32
C VAL A 51 3.88 -7.73 8.41
N VAL A 52 3.18 -8.78 8.02
CA VAL A 52 3.78 -10.09 7.84
C VAL A 52 3.95 -10.41 6.36
N ASP A 53 4.96 -11.21 6.06
CA ASP A 53 5.13 -11.82 4.74
C ASP A 53 4.21 -13.03 4.55
N ALA A 54 4.21 -13.60 3.34
CA ALA A 54 3.40 -14.77 3.04
C ALA A 54 3.87 -16.06 3.74
N ASP A 55 5.01 -16.08 4.40
CA ASP A 55 5.46 -17.20 5.24
C ASP A 55 5.05 -17.04 6.70
N GLY A 56 4.54 -15.85 7.06
CA GLY A 56 4.07 -15.51 8.40
C GLY A 56 5.13 -14.87 9.28
N ASN A 57 6.28 -14.51 8.71
CA ASN A 57 7.32 -13.80 9.43
C ASN A 57 7.01 -12.29 9.44
N GLN A 58 7.46 -11.61 10.50
CA GLN A 58 7.45 -10.15 10.50
C GLN A 58 8.32 -9.65 9.35
N PHE A 59 7.74 -8.82 8.46
CA PHE A 59 8.49 -8.27 7.34
C PHE A 59 9.43 -7.16 7.81
N ASP A 60 10.70 -7.31 7.47
CA ASP A 60 11.74 -6.34 7.82
C ASP A 60 11.95 -5.34 6.67
N TRP A 61 11.46 -4.11 6.85
CA TRP A 61 11.68 -3.03 5.91
C TRP A 61 13.15 -2.59 5.82
N ASP A 62 13.93 -2.81 6.88
CA ASP A 62 15.34 -2.43 6.92
C ASP A 62 16.19 -3.29 5.98
N GLU A 63 15.78 -4.53 5.70
CA GLU A 63 16.40 -5.38 4.69
C GLU A 63 16.22 -4.84 3.26
N GLN A 64 15.23 -3.99 3.04
CA GLN A 64 14.98 -3.35 1.75
C GLN A 64 15.67 -1.97 1.63
N ARG A 65 16.36 -1.51 2.66
CA ARG A 65 17.15 -0.27 2.61
C ARG A 65 18.22 -0.37 1.53
N ASN A 66 18.50 0.75 0.89
CA ASN A 66 19.42 0.88 -0.26
C ASN A 66 18.90 0.31 -1.59
N LYS A 67 17.66 -0.16 -1.64
CA LYS A 67 16.95 -0.48 -2.88
C LYS A 67 15.86 0.55 -3.14
N ASN A 68 15.47 0.71 -4.40
CA ASN A 68 14.17 1.28 -4.68
C ASN A 68 13.09 0.26 -4.32
N ILE A 69 11.95 0.71 -3.80
CA ILE A 69 10.82 -0.17 -3.48
C ILE A 69 9.62 0.25 -4.32
N LEU A 70 9.15 -0.65 -5.16
CA LEU A 70 7.84 -0.52 -5.80
C LEU A 70 6.82 -1.21 -4.90
N LEU A 71 6.03 -0.43 -4.16
CA LEU A 71 4.97 -0.93 -3.30
C LEU A 71 3.62 -0.84 -4.01
N ILE A 72 2.99 -1.98 -4.24
CA ILE A 72 1.71 -2.11 -4.95
C ILE A 72 0.62 -2.50 -3.95
N TYR A 73 -0.29 -1.58 -3.66
CA TYR A 73 -1.42 -1.84 -2.78
C TYR A 73 -2.63 -2.39 -3.56
N GLY A 74 -3.24 -3.44 -3.05
CA GLY A 74 -4.49 -4.01 -3.56
C GLY A 74 -4.30 -5.14 -4.56
N GLY A 75 -3.07 -5.58 -4.72
CA GLY A 75 -2.74 -6.81 -5.42
C GLY A 75 -2.70 -6.71 -6.94
N LEU A 76 -2.16 -7.76 -7.53
CA LEU A 76 -1.86 -7.84 -8.97
C LEU A 76 -3.09 -8.14 -9.84
N GLY A 77 -4.18 -8.62 -9.24
CA GLY A 77 -5.42 -8.95 -9.96
C GLY A 77 -6.04 -7.75 -10.66
N CYS A 78 -5.98 -6.58 -10.03
CA CYS A 78 -6.58 -5.34 -10.55
C CYS A 78 -5.77 -4.69 -11.67
N MET A 79 -4.50 -5.08 -11.88
CA MET A 79 -3.65 -4.54 -12.95
C MET A 79 -4.05 -5.03 -14.35
N GLY A 80 -4.89 -6.05 -14.43
CA GLY A 80 -5.22 -6.69 -15.69
C GLY A 80 -4.03 -7.44 -16.30
N ARG A 81 -4.22 -7.99 -17.50
CA ARG A 81 -3.17 -8.77 -18.19
C ARG A 81 -2.01 -7.89 -18.65
N PHE A 82 -2.32 -6.68 -19.10
CA PHE A 82 -1.32 -5.77 -19.64
C PHE A 82 -0.38 -5.31 -18.53
N GLY A 83 -0.91 -4.72 -17.45
CA GLY A 83 -0.07 -4.25 -16.35
C GLY A 83 0.76 -5.35 -15.68
N ARG A 84 0.24 -6.59 -15.58
CA ARG A 84 1.07 -7.71 -15.07
C ARG A 84 2.22 -8.06 -16.01
N ARG A 85 2.04 -7.92 -17.31
CA ARG A 85 3.11 -8.15 -18.31
C ARG A 85 4.18 -7.06 -18.22
N GLU A 86 3.77 -5.81 -18.04
CA GLU A 86 4.70 -4.70 -17.85
C GLU A 86 5.47 -4.85 -16.51
N LEU A 87 4.79 -5.26 -15.44
CA LEU A 87 5.44 -5.52 -14.15
C LEU A 87 6.49 -6.67 -14.25
N ALA A 88 6.19 -7.72 -15.00
CA ALA A 88 7.13 -8.80 -15.25
C ALA A 88 8.35 -8.31 -16.06
N ALA A 89 8.14 -7.47 -17.07
CA ALA A 89 9.23 -6.86 -17.83
C ALA A 89 10.11 -5.97 -16.93
N LEU A 90 9.50 -5.18 -16.08
CA LEU A 90 10.23 -4.36 -15.08
C LEU A 90 11.06 -5.25 -14.15
N ARG A 91 10.54 -6.40 -13.70
CA ARG A 91 11.30 -7.36 -12.88
C ARG A 91 12.50 -7.96 -13.60
N GLU A 92 12.35 -8.23 -14.92
CA GLU A 92 13.46 -8.74 -15.73
C GLU A 92 14.56 -7.68 -15.97
N GLU A 93 14.20 -6.41 -16.03
CA GLU A 93 15.12 -5.30 -16.28
C GLU A 93 15.92 -4.91 -15.03
N TYR A 94 15.29 -4.89 -13.87
CA TYR A 94 15.93 -4.46 -12.61
C TYR A 94 16.26 -5.66 -11.72
N ALA A 95 17.52 -5.74 -11.29
CA ALA A 95 17.97 -6.78 -10.37
C ALA A 95 17.35 -6.61 -8.96
N GLU A 96 17.25 -7.71 -8.21
CA GLU A 96 16.64 -7.73 -6.87
C GLU A 96 17.37 -6.86 -5.83
N ASP A 97 18.64 -6.59 -6.03
CA ASP A 97 19.45 -5.69 -5.20
C ASP A 97 19.23 -4.21 -5.52
N SER A 98 18.60 -3.91 -6.65
CA SER A 98 18.29 -2.56 -7.11
C SER A 98 16.82 -2.18 -6.89
N LEU A 99 15.90 -3.13 -7.08
CA LEU A 99 14.45 -2.93 -6.97
C LEU A 99 13.78 -4.07 -6.19
N ALA A 100 13.15 -3.74 -5.07
CA ALA A 100 12.23 -4.62 -4.37
C ALA A 100 10.80 -4.37 -4.87
N ILE A 101 10.11 -5.40 -5.35
CA ILE A 101 8.68 -5.33 -5.70
C ILE A 101 7.88 -5.92 -4.56
N VAL A 102 7.21 -5.07 -3.80
CA VAL A 102 6.44 -5.42 -2.62
C VAL A 102 4.95 -5.27 -2.94
N VAL A 103 4.21 -6.36 -2.80
CA VAL A 103 2.78 -6.41 -3.10
C VAL A 103 2.00 -6.53 -1.80
N TYR A 104 1.26 -5.48 -1.47
CA TYR A 104 0.40 -5.46 -0.30
C TYR A 104 -1.00 -5.97 -0.65
N TYR A 105 -1.44 -7.00 0.06
CA TYR A 105 -2.80 -7.51 -0.03
C TYR A 105 -3.62 -7.20 1.22
N SER A 106 -4.84 -6.72 1.01
CA SER A 106 -5.80 -6.44 2.09
C SER A 106 -6.60 -7.71 2.41
N VAL A 107 -5.96 -8.64 3.12
CA VAL A 107 -6.55 -9.92 3.53
C VAL A 107 -6.71 -10.00 5.04
N SER A 108 -7.48 -10.99 5.52
CA SER A 108 -7.76 -11.19 6.94
C SER A 108 -6.95 -12.32 7.56
N THR A 109 -6.40 -13.21 6.74
CA THR A 109 -5.68 -14.40 7.21
C THR A 109 -4.38 -14.62 6.43
N LEU A 110 -3.45 -15.33 7.07
CA LEU A 110 -2.20 -15.71 6.43
C LEU A 110 -2.42 -16.73 5.29
N GLU A 111 -3.43 -17.58 5.41
CA GLU A 111 -3.81 -18.55 4.38
C GLU A 111 -4.22 -17.84 3.09
N GLU A 112 -5.05 -16.80 3.19
CA GLU A 112 -5.43 -15.98 2.03
C GLU A 112 -4.20 -15.33 1.38
N LEU A 113 -3.25 -14.81 2.17
CA LEU A 113 -2.02 -14.22 1.64
C LEU A 113 -1.17 -15.25 0.89
N LYS A 114 -1.02 -16.47 1.44
CA LYS A 114 -0.33 -17.59 0.80
C LYS A 114 -1.00 -18.02 -0.50
N GLU A 115 -2.33 -18.07 -0.53
CA GLU A 115 -3.07 -18.40 -1.74
C GLU A 115 -2.83 -17.37 -2.85
N PHE A 116 -2.75 -16.08 -2.51
CA PHE A 116 -2.40 -15.04 -3.47
C PHE A 116 -0.97 -15.18 -3.97
N ARG A 117 0.02 -15.36 -3.09
CA ARG A 117 1.42 -15.59 -3.49
C ARG A 117 1.53 -16.75 -4.50
N ASN A 118 0.88 -17.87 -4.23
CA ASN A 118 0.96 -19.09 -5.07
C ASN A 118 0.38 -18.90 -6.47
N GLN A 119 -0.33 -17.81 -6.76
CA GLN A 119 -0.87 -17.50 -8.09
C GLN A 119 0.11 -16.71 -8.96
N TYR A 120 1.21 -16.21 -8.38
CA TYR A 120 2.16 -15.33 -9.06
C TYR A 120 3.60 -15.83 -8.89
N SER A 121 4.55 -15.14 -9.52
CA SER A 121 5.97 -15.43 -9.40
C SER A 121 6.50 -15.22 -7.99
N ASP A 122 7.48 -16.03 -7.59
CA ASP A 122 8.23 -15.87 -6.34
C ASP A 122 9.14 -14.61 -6.33
N ASP A 123 9.24 -13.90 -7.47
CA ASP A 123 10.05 -12.68 -7.61
C ASP A 123 9.44 -11.45 -6.91
N TYR A 124 8.23 -11.59 -6.33
CA TYR A 124 7.52 -10.53 -5.61
C TYR A 124 7.40 -10.86 -4.14
N ILE A 125 7.54 -9.85 -3.30
CA ILE A 125 7.36 -9.96 -1.85
C ILE A 125 5.90 -9.66 -1.51
N PHE A 126 5.18 -10.63 -0.96
CA PHE A 126 3.77 -10.47 -0.59
C PHE A 126 3.64 -10.20 0.90
N ILE A 127 2.96 -9.09 1.25
CA ILE A 127 2.79 -8.65 2.64
C ILE A 127 1.34 -8.29 2.96
N SER A 128 0.98 -8.34 4.24
CA SER A 128 -0.31 -7.88 4.76
C SER A 128 -0.23 -7.49 6.23
N GLU A 129 -1.11 -6.59 6.67
CA GLU A 129 -1.41 -6.35 8.09
C GLU A 129 -2.43 -7.36 8.65
N LEU A 130 -3.02 -8.22 7.82
CA LEU A 130 -4.10 -9.19 8.14
C LEU A 130 -5.34 -8.50 8.76
N GLN A 131 -5.60 -7.25 8.41
CA GLN A 131 -6.70 -6.44 8.94
C GLN A 131 -7.78 -6.11 7.90
N SER A 132 -7.69 -6.72 6.69
CA SER A 132 -8.62 -6.48 5.60
C SER A 132 -8.79 -4.99 5.29
N ASP A 133 -10.02 -4.51 5.11
CA ASP A 133 -10.35 -3.13 4.73
C ASP A 133 -10.07 -2.06 5.81
N TYR A 134 -9.74 -2.48 7.04
CA TYR A 134 -9.46 -1.58 8.16
C TYR A 134 -7.96 -1.30 8.36
N SER A 135 -7.17 -1.62 7.36
CA SER A 135 -5.73 -1.44 7.33
C SER A 135 -5.30 0.00 7.69
N PRO A 136 -4.46 0.19 8.71
CA PRO A 136 -3.79 1.46 9.00
C PRO A 136 -3.02 2.01 7.81
N PHE A 137 -2.42 1.15 7.01
CA PHE A 137 -1.76 1.53 5.77
C PHE A 137 -2.69 2.30 4.83
N LYS A 138 -3.89 1.75 4.58
CA LYS A 138 -4.89 2.38 3.71
C LYS A 138 -5.26 3.79 4.16
N ILE A 139 -5.28 4.02 5.47
CA ILE A 139 -5.57 5.34 6.06
C ILE A 139 -4.37 6.27 5.91
N LYS A 140 -3.19 5.82 6.31
CA LYS A 140 -1.97 6.61 6.35
C LYS A 140 -1.48 7.02 4.97
N TYR A 141 -1.61 6.14 4.00
CA TYR A 141 -1.18 6.38 2.62
C TYR A 141 -2.30 6.90 1.70
N GLY A 142 -3.48 7.17 2.25
CA GLY A 142 -4.59 7.75 1.51
C GLY A 142 -5.07 6.88 0.34
N VAL A 143 -5.01 5.55 0.47
CA VAL A 143 -5.39 4.64 -0.60
C VAL A 143 -6.90 4.60 -0.78
N GLN A 144 -7.37 4.94 -1.98
CA GLN A 144 -8.79 4.92 -2.34
C GLN A 144 -9.13 3.86 -3.37
N SER A 145 -8.20 3.49 -4.20
CA SER A 145 -8.39 2.60 -5.36
C SER A 145 -7.31 1.53 -5.41
N THR A 146 -7.57 0.46 -6.15
CA THR A 146 -6.63 -0.64 -6.36
C THR A 146 -6.42 -0.88 -7.86
N PRO A 147 -5.19 -1.08 -8.30
CA PRO A 147 -3.98 -0.91 -7.51
C PRO A 147 -3.68 0.57 -7.25
N THR A 148 -3.04 0.88 -6.12
CA THR A 148 -2.31 2.12 -5.92
C THR A 148 -0.84 1.77 -5.78
N CYS A 149 0.02 2.43 -6.55
CA CYS A 149 1.44 2.17 -6.57
C CYS A 149 2.22 3.33 -5.95
N PHE A 150 3.24 2.97 -5.19
CA PHE A 150 4.19 3.91 -4.60
C PHE A 150 5.60 3.50 -5.01
N VAL A 151 6.44 4.46 -5.36
CA VAL A 151 7.89 4.24 -5.46
C VAL A 151 8.53 4.95 -4.28
N ILE A 152 9.29 4.19 -3.51
CA ILE A 152 10.13 4.69 -2.42
C ILE A 152 11.57 4.57 -2.91
N ASP A 153 12.31 5.66 -2.90
CA ASP A 153 13.69 5.69 -3.31
C ASP A 153 14.64 5.12 -2.23
N ARG A 154 15.92 5.01 -2.56
CA ARG A 154 16.97 4.48 -1.67
C ARG A 154 17.18 5.33 -0.42
N SER A 155 16.70 6.57 -0.40
CA SER A 155 16.75 7.44 0.78
C SER A 155 15.56 7.19 1.73
N GLY A 156 14.57 6.41 1.30
CA GLY A 156 13.32 6.19 2.02
C GLY A 156 12.25 7.23 1.74
N THR A 157 12.41 8.04 0.70
CA THR A 157 11.43 9.07 0.31
C THR A 157 10.42 8.49 -0.68
N VAL A 158 9.14 8.79 -0.51
CA VAL A 158 8.09 8.46 -1.50
C VAL A 158 8.24 9.42 -2.68
N VAL A 159 8.69 8.91 -3.82
CA VAL A 159 8.94 9.71 -5.04
C VAL A 159 7.83 9.59 -6.07
N LEU A 160 6.96 8.58 -5.95
CA LEU A 160 5.78 8.40 -6.80
C LEU A 160 4.61 7.85 -6.00
N LYS A 161 3.41 8.33 -6.31
CA LYS A 161 2.13 7.79 -5.85
C LYS A 161 1.15 7.85 -7.01
N THR A 162 0.71 6.72 -7.52
CA THR A 162 -0.22 6.65 -8.65
C THR A 162 -1.40 5.72 -8.39
N VAL A 163 -2.54 6.02 -8.99
CA VAL A 163 -3.68 5.11 -9.09
C VAL A 163 -3.56 4.35 -10.41
N GLY A 164 -3.54 3.04 -10.35
CA GLY A 164 -3.15 2.18 -11.46
C GLY A 164 -1.65 1.90 -11.45
N PHE A 165 -1.23 1.00 -12.33
CA PHE A 165 0.19 0.71 -12.58
C PHE A 165 0.57 1.27 -13.96
N ASP A 166 1.65 2.03 -13.98
CA ASP A 166 2.23 2.67 -15.16
C ASP A 166 3.75 2.46 -15.09
N ALA A 167 4.26 1.55 -15.92
CA ALA A 167 5.66 1.16 -15.91
C ALA A 167 6.59 2.33 -16.23
N GLU A 168 6.24 3.17 -17.21
CA GLU A 168 7.07 4.32 -17.63
C GLU A 168 7.24 5.33 -16.49
N GLN A 169 6.17 5.61 -15.74
CA GLN A 169 6.25 6.49 -14.58
C GLN A 169 7.11 5.89 -13.46
N VAL A 170 7.01 4.56 -13.24
CA VAL A 170 7.80 3.85 -12.23
C VAL A 170 9.28 3.87 -12.59
N GLU A 171 9.63 3.49 -13.83
CA GLU A 171 11.00 3.51 -14.35
C GLU A 171 11.64 4.90 -14.23
N GLY A 172 10.91 5.94 -14.61
CA GLY A 172 11.38 7.32 -14.49
C GLY A 172 11.69 7.79 -13.06
N GLN A 173 11.37 7.00 -12.03
CA GLN A 173 11.74 7.28 -10.63
C GLN A 173 12.82 6.34 -10.09
N ILE A 174 12.97 5.13 -10.65
CA ILE A 174 13.99 4.17 -10.21
C ILE A 174 15.39 4.59 -10.65
N ASP A 175 15.55 5.19 -11.82
CA ASP A 175 16.82 5.56 -12.42
C ASP A 175 17.39 6.91 -11.93
N LYS A 176 16.76 7.53 -10.95
CA LYS A 176 17.21 8.79 -10.35
C LYS A 176 17.85 8.55 -9.00
#